data_7dd299b0fde5cb9458df8fa7a81996ed
#
_entry.id   7dd299b0fde5cb9458df8fa7a81996ed
#
_cell.length_a   1.000
_cell.length_b   1.000
_cell.length_c   1.000
_cell.angle_alpha   90.00
_cell.angle_beta   90.00
_cell.angle_gamma   90.00
#
_symmetry.space_group_name_H-M   'P 1'
#
loop_
_entity.id
_entity.type
_entity.pdbx_description
1 polymer ?
#
loop_
_entity_poly.entity_id
_entity_poly.type
_entity_poly.pdbx_seq_one_letter_code
_entity_poly.pdbx_strand_id
1 'polypeptide(L)'
;MDNLIAVIKRLETAVGVALIVFTVAFVFIAALFRWFGFPVAWSIDLAQLLFGCVVFLGADIAMKNDAHIGVDMLLVRLPFKPRKIVMLANYALIGAFLAVIAVYGAYLSVSNFQRLFNTLQISYSFATASVPAGCVLMLITVVHKIRKIAASRDPKIQENVAAW
;
A
#
# COMPACT_ATOMS: atom_id res chain seq x y z
N MET A 1 -18.13 14.33 -9.19
CA MET A 1 -16.96 13.42 -9.15
C MET A 1 -16.44 13.25 -7.72
N ASP A 2 -16.52 14.28 -6.89
CA ASP A 2 -16.00 14.24 -5.52
C ASP A 2 -16.67 13.21 -4.59
N ASN A 3 -17.97 12.98 -4.75
CA ASN A 3 -18.71 11.96 -3.99
C ASN A 3 -18.25 10.53 -4.31
N LEU A 4 -17.91 10.25 -5.56
CA LEU A 4 -17.43 8.91 -5.97
C LEU A 4 -16.06 8.63 -5.38
N ILE A 5 -15.16 9.61 -5.41
CA ILE A 5 -13.81 9.51 -4.82
C ILE A 5 -13.89 9.31 -3.31
N ALA A 6 -14.79 10.04 -2.63
CA ALA A 6 -15.01 9.90 -1.19
C ALA A 6 -15.55 8.51 -0.82
N VAL A 7 -16.45 7.94 -1.64
CA VAL A 7 -16.99 6.59 -1.42
C VAL A 7 -15.89 5.54 -1.61
N ILE A 8 -15.07 5.66 -2.66
CA ILE A 8 -13.94 4.74 -2.91
C ILE A 8 -12.95 4.78 -1.74
N LYS A 9 -12.55 5.96 -1.27
CA LYS A 9 -11.66 6.09 -0.12
C LYS A 9 -12.23 5.45 1.15
N ARG A 10 -13.53 5.66 1.43
CA ARG A 10 -14.18 5.03 2.59
C ARG A 10 -14.21 3.51 2.47
N LEU A 11 -14.49 2.99 1.28
CA LEU A 11 -14.51 1.56 1.02
C LEU A 11 -13.11 0.95 1.20
N GLU A 12 -12.08 1.55 0.62
CA GLU A 12 -10.68 1.12 0.79
C GLU A 12 -10.27 1.10 2.27
N THR A 13 -10.60 2.15 3.01
CA THR A 13 -10.30 2.23 4.44
C THR A 13 -11.06 1.16 5.24
N ALA A 14 -12.34 0.96 4.96
CA ALA A 14 -13.15 -0.07 5.63
C ALA A 14 -12.61 -1.48 5.34
N VAL A 15 -12.26 -1.77 4.09
CA VAL A 15 -11.62 -3.04 3.70
C VAL A 15 -10.28 -3.22 4.40
N GLY A 16 -9.44 -2.18 4.42
CA GLY A 16 -8.13 -2.21 5.11
C GLY A 16 -8.28 -2.50 6.60
N VAL A 17 -9.20 -1.82 7.28
CA VAL A 17 -9.48 -2.06 8.71
C VAL A 17 -10.01 -3.48 8.94
N ALA A 18 -10.94 -3.95 8.12
CA ALA A 18 -11.46 -5.32 8.24
C ALA A 18 -10.35 -6.36 8.07
N LEU A 19 -9.46 -6.19 7.07
CA LEU A 19 -8.33 -7.08 6.86
C LEU A 19 -7.35 -7.10 8.04
N ILE A 20 -7.07 -5.95 8.66
CA ILE A 20 -6.25 -5.88 9.87
C ILE A 20 -6.92 -6.66 11.02
N VAL A 21 -8.20 -6.43 11.25
CA VAL A 21 -8.95 -7.12 12.32
C VAL A 21 -8.92 -8.63 12.11
N PHE A 22 -9.19 -9.11 10.89
CA PHE A 22 -9.11 -10.53 10.58
C PHE A 22 -7.70 -11.10 10.75
N THR A 23 -6.67 -10.37 10.28
CA THR A 23 -5.27 -10.81 10.43
C THR A 23 -4.92 -10.98 11.91
N VAL A 24 -5.24 -9.99 12.74
CA VAL A 24 -4.99 -10.05 14.19
C VAL A 24 -5.79 -11.17 14.85
N ALA A 25 -7.07 -11.35 14.48
CA ALA A 25 -7.90 -12.42 15.01
C ALA A 25 -7.33 -13.81 14.70
N PHE A 26 -6.89 -14.05 13.44
CA PHE A 26 -6.30 -15.35 13.07
C PHE A 26 -4.97 -15.61 13.77
N VAL A 27 -4.11 -14.60 13.91
CA VAL A 27 -2.86 -14.74 14.69
C VAL A 27 -3.16 -15.03 16.16
N PHE A 28 -4.14 -14.35 16.73
CA PHE A 28 -4.55 -14.56 18.14
C PHE A 28 -5.12 -15.96 18.36
N ILE A 29 -6.00 -16.42 17.47
CA ILE A 29 -6.53 -17.78 17.48
C ILE A 29 -5.40 -18.81 17.42
N ALA A 30 -4.44 -18.64 16.49
CA ALA A 30 -3.29 -19.52 16.38
C ALA A 30 -2.46 -19.58 17.69
N ALA A 31 -2.25 -18.42 18.31
CA ALA A 31 -1.51 -18.33 19.58
C ALA A 31 -2.25 -19.03 20.74
N LEU A 32 -3.55 -18.81 20.87
CA LEU A 32 -4.38 -19.45 21.90
C LEU A 32 -4.40 -20.97 21.76
N PHE A 33 -4.70 -21.48 20.58
CA PHE A 33 -4.77 -22.93 20.35
C PHE A 33 -3.40 -23.60 20.54
N ARG A 34 -2.32 -22.92 20.17
CA ARG A 34 -0.96 -23.40 20.43
C ARG A 34 -0.69 -23.55 21.94
N TRP A 35 -1.18 -22.62 22.77
CA TRP A 35 -1.04 -22.71 24.23
C TRP A 35 -1.80 -23.89 24.81
N PHE A 36 -2.97 -24.22 24.24
CA PHE A 36 -3.75 -25.42 24.64
C PHE A 36 -3.17 -26.74 24.09
N GLY A 37 -2.07 -26.72 23.36
CA GLY A 37 -1.43 -27.93 22.79
C GLY A 37 -1.99 -28.37 21.43
N PHE A 38 -2.93 -27.62 20.84
CA PHE A 38 -3.53 -27.92 19.52
C PHE A 38 -3.12 -26.86 18.48
N PRO A 39 -1.94 -26.99 17.83
CA PRO A 39 -1.48 -26.00 16.88
C PRO A 39 -2.36 -25.94 15.62
N VAL A 40 -2.92 -24.76 15.35
CA VAL A 40 -3.76 -24.50 14.17
C VAL A 40 -2.93 -23.82 13.08
N ALA A 41 -2.24 -24.61 12.26
CA ALA A 41 -1.28 -24.11 11.28
C ALA A 41 -1.97 -23.33 10.12
N TRP A 42 -3.16 -23.72 9.69
CA TRP A 42 -3.91 -23.04 8.63
C TRP A 42 -4.24 -21.57 8.97
N SER A 43 -4.42 -21.26 10.25
CA SER A 43 -4.71 -19.89 10.71
C SER A 43 -3.53 -18.96 10.47
N ILE A 44 -2.30 -19.45 10.60
CA ILE A 44 -1.07 -18.69 10.31
C ILE A 44 -0.92 -18.45 8.81
N ASP A 45 -1.18 -19.47 7.98
CA ASP A 45 -1.11 -19.34 6.52
C ASP A 45 -2.11 -18.30 6.01
N LEU A 46 -3.34 -18.30 6.56
CA LEU A 46 -4.38 -17.32 6.22
C LEU A 46 -4.02 -15.91 6.69
N ALA A 47 -3.50 -15.78 7.91
CA ALA A 47 -3.03 -14.49 8.42
C ALA A 47 -1.92 -13.90 7.55
N GLN A 48 -1.01 -14.73 7.05
CA GLN A 48 0.09 -14.33 6.18
C GLN A 48 -0.41 -13.82 4.82
N LEU A 49 -1.43 -14.47 4.25
CA LEU A 49 -2.08 -14.03 3.01
C LEU A 49 -2.78 -12.68 3.19
N LEU A 50 -3.56 -12.54 4.26
CA LEU A 50 -4.27 -11.29 4.58
C LEU A 50 -3.30 -10.15 4.88
N PHE A 51 -2.20 -10.43 5.59
CA PHE A 51 -1.17 -9.44 5.91
C PHE A 51 -0.53 -8.84 4.66
N GLY A 52 -0.26 -9.65 3.64
CA GLY A 52 0.22 -9.15 2.35
C GLY A 52 -0.73 -8.12 1.74
N CYS A 53 -2.04 -8.39 1.74
CA CYS A 53 -3.05 -7.43 1.27
C CYS A 53 -3.10 -6.16 2.14
N VAL A 54 -3.03 -6.30 3.47
CA VAL A 54 -3.06 -5.18 4.42
C VAL A 54 -1.92 -4.21 4.16
N VAL A 55 -0.69 -4.71 3.99
CA VAL A 55 0.50 -3.87 3.81
C VAL A 55 0.36 -2.99 2.58
N PHE A 56 -0.07 -3.56 1.44
CA PHE A 56 -0.15 -2.81 0.19
C PHE A 56 -1.36 -1.86 0.13
N LEU A 57 -2.52 -2.28 0.65
CA LEU A 57 -3.67 -1.39 0.77
C LEU A 57 -3.39 -0.24 1.75
N GLY A 58 -2.77 -0.55 2.89
CA GLY A 58 -2.37 0.45 3.87
C GLY A 58 -1.37 1.47 3.32
N ALA A 59 -0.39 1.00 2.54
CA ALA A 59 0.58 1.87 1.89
C ALA A 59 -0.07 2.77 0.82
N ASP A 60 -1.03 2.26 0.03
CA ASP A 60 -1.78 3.08 -0.94
C ASP A 60 -2.64 4.14 -0.25
N ILE A 61 -3.34 3.77 0.84
CA ILE A 61 -4.12 4.71 1.66
C ILE A 61 -3.21 5.79 2.27
N ALA A 62 -2.05 5.39 2.81
CA ALA A 62 -1.07 6.33 3.36
C ALA A 62 -0.54 7.29 2.29
N MET A 63 -0.27 6.78 1.08
CA MET A 63 0.17 7.61 -0.05
C MET A 63 -0.93 8.57 -0.52
N LYS A 64 -2.20 8.15 -0.55
CA LYS A 64 -3.34 9.02 -0.88
C LYS A 64 -3.53 10.15 0.12
N ASN A 65 -3.25 9.89 1.40
CA ASN A 65 -3.40 10.85 2.49
C ASN A 65 -2.13 11.69 2.75
N ASP A 66 -1.13 11.64 1.86
CA ASP A 66 0.14 12.37 1.98
C ASP A 66 0.84 12.21 3.35
N ALA A 67 0.68 11.05 3.98
CA ALA A 67 1.24 10.74 5.31
C ALA A 67 2.78 10.59 5.31
N HIS A 68 3.49 11.22 4.36
CA HIS A 68 4.96 11.25 4.31
C HIS A 68 5.53 12.42 5.12
N ILE A 69 5.26 12.42 6.42
CA ILE A 69 5.58 13.49 7.39
C ILE A 69 7.04 13.98 7.29
N GLY A 70 7.99 13.11 6.97
CA GLY A 70 9.42 13.47 6.91
C GLY A 70 9.79 14.42 5.76
N VAL A 71 9.16 14.26 4.61
CA VAL A 71 9.44 15.10 3.43
C VAL A 71 8.71 16.42 3.55
N ASP A 72 7.49 16.42 4.10
CA ASP A 72 6.68 17.62 4.25
C ASP A 72 7.32 18.63 5.20
N MET A 73 7.94 18.18 6.27
CA MET A 73 8.67 19.03 7.22
C MET A 73 9.87 19.75 6.56
N LEU A 74 10.52 19.11 5.60
CA LEU A 74 11.60 19.74 4.82
C LEU A 74 11.04 20.73 3.79
N LEU A 75 9.92 20.38 3.16
CA LEU A 75 9.29 21.19 2.12
C LEU A 75 8.73 22.52 2.64
N VAL A 76 8.27 22.58 3.90
CA VAL A 76 7.78 23.81 4.54
C VAL A 76 8.87 24.89 4.65
N ARG A 77 10.15 24.49 4.73
CA ARG A 77 11.28 25.41 4.85
C ARG A 77 11.82 25.93 3.51
N LEU A 78 11.35 25.37 2.37
CA LEU A 78 11.87 25.73 1.07
C LEU A 78 10.99 26.78 0.36
N PRO A 79 11.59 27.76 -0.37
CA PRO A 79 10.84 28.68 -1.22
C PRO A 79 10.16 27.92 -2.38
N PHE A 80 9.10 28.52 -2.92
CA PHE A 80 8.14 27.90 -3.85
C PHE A 80 8.76 27.10 -5.03
N LYS A 81 9.75 27.67 -5.72
CA LYS A 81 10.36 27.02 -6.91
C LYS A 81 11.10 25.74 -6.57
N PRO A 82 12.05 25.70 -5.61
CA PRO A 82 12.73 24.46 -5.25
C PRO A 82 11.81 23.45 -4.59
N ARG A 83 10.77 23.88 -3.85
CA ARG A 83 9.76 23.00 -3.26
C ARG A 83 9.09 22.12 -4.32
N LYS A 84 8.64 22.70 -5.43
CA LYS A 84 8.02 21.96 -6.56
C LYS A 84 8.97 20.93 -7.16
N ILE A 85 10.24 21.29 -7.34
CA ILE A 85 11.25 20.38 -7.92
C ILE A 85 11.50 19.19 -6.98
N VAL A 86 11.67 19.44 -5.68
CA VAL A 86 11.89 18.39 -4.68
C VAL A 86 10.70 17.46 -4.58
N MET A 87 9.46 17.98 -4.57
CA MET A 87 8.25 17.17 -4.59
C MET A 87 8.19 16.27 -5.83
N LEU A 88 8.45 16.84 -7.00
CA LEU A 88 8.40 16.10 -8.26
C LEU A 88 9.50 15.01 -8.30
N ALA A 89 10.71 15.33 -7.86
CA ALA A 89 11.82 14.38 -7.77
C ALA A 89 11.50 13.22 -6.79
N ASN A 90 10.90 13.53 -5.64
CA ASN A 90 10.51 12.53 -4.67
C ASN A 90 9.44 11.57 -5.22
N TYR A 91 8.37 12.09 -5.83
CA TYR A 91 7.36 11.23 -6.45
C TYR A 91 7.89 10.45 -7.64
N ALA A 92 8.82 11.01 -8.43
CA ALA A 92 9.48 10.28 -9.51
C ALA A 92 10.34 9.13 -8.97
N LEU A 93 11.09 9.35 -7.88
CA LEU A 93 11.88 8.32 -7.21
C LEU A 93 10.99 7.19 -6.66
N ILE A 94 9.90 7.55 -5.98
CA ILE A 94 8.92 6.59 -5.47
C ILE A 94 8.32 5.78 -6.64
N GLY A 95 7.94 6.45 -7.74
CA GLY A 95 7.38 5.80 -8.91
C GLY A 95 8.37 4.82 -9.56
N ALA A 96 9.64 5.21 -9.70
CA ALA A 96 10.68 4.33 -10.23
C ALA A 96 10.89 3.10 -9.35
N PHE A 97 10.96 3.29 -8.03
CA PHE A 97 11.09 2.19 -7.06
C PHE A 97 9.89 1.23 -7.11
N LEU A 98 8.66 1.76 -7.14
CA LEU A 98 7.44 0.95 -7.25
C LEU A 98 7.38 0.17 -8.57
N ALA A 99 7.84 0.76 -9.69
CA ALA A 99 7.89 0.08 -10.96
C ALA A 99 8.85 -1.12 -10.94
N VAL A 100 10.02 -0.96 -10.33
CA VAL A 100 10.99 -2.05 -10.15
C VAL A 100 10.37 -3.17 -9.29
N ILE A 101 9.76 -2.83 -8.15
CA ILE A 101 9.11 -3.82 -7.26
C ILE A 101 7.93 -4.49 -7.97
N ALA A 102 7.15 -3.78 -8.78
CA ALA A 102 6.03 -4.36 -9.52
C ALA A 102 6.50 -5.44 -10.48
N VAL A 103 7.58 -5.18 -11.23
CA VAL A 103 8.15 -6.15 -12.20
C VAL A 103 8.71 -7.38 -11.47
N TYR A 104 9.56 -7.16 -10.47
CA TYR A 104 10.14 -8.28 -9.72
C TYR A 104 9.08 -9.03 -8.90
N GLY A 105 8.09 -8.34 -8.34
CA GLY A 105 6.96 -8.94 -7.63
C GLY A 105 6.09 -9.81 -8.54
N ALA A 106 5.85 -9.36 -9.78
CA ALA A 106 5.14 -10.15 -10.78
C ALA A 106 5.93 -11.40 -11.16
N TYR A 107 7.23 -11.27 -11.40
CA TYR A 107 8.11 -12.41 -11.66
C TYR A 107 8.11 -13.42 -10.50
N LEU A 108 8.22 -12.93 -9.26
CA LEU A 108 8.18 -13.77 -8.07
C LEU A 108 6.83 -14.47 -7.90
N SER A 109 5.72 -13.77 -8.21
CA SER A 109 4.38 -14.34 -8.14
C SER A 109 4.21 -15.51 -9.11
N VAL A 110 4.69 -15.36 -10.35
CA VAL A 110 4.67 -16.44 -11.35
C VAL A 110 5.57 -17.60 -10.93
N SER A 111 6.77 -17.32 -10.43
CA SER A 111 7.72 -18.36 -9.99
C SER A 111 7.20 -19.17 -8.79
N ASN A 112 6.40 -18.57 -7.92
CA ASN A 112 5.80 -19.21 -6.76
C ASN A 112 4.47 -19.93 -7.06
N PHE A 113 4.05 -20.02 -8.32
CA PHE A 113 2.76 -20.62 -8.67
C PHE A 113 2.64 -22.08 -8.24
N GLN A 114 3.72 -22.84 -8.36
CA GLN A 114 3.77 -24.26 -7.97
C GLN A 114 4.03 -24.49 -6.47
N ARG A 115 4.43 -23.44 -5.75
CA ARG A 115 4.65 -23.50 -4.32
C ARG A 115 3.32 -23.37 -3.58
N LEU A 116 3.01 -24.36 -2.76
CA LEU A 116 1.79 -24.39 -1.96
C LEU A 116 2.07 -23.91 -0.53
N PHE A 117 1.06 -23.32 0.11
CA PHE A 117 1.08 -23.15 1.56
C PHE A 117 1.11 -24.51 2.27
N ASN A 118 1.76 -24.57 3.42
CA ASN A 118 1.99 -25.83 4.11
C ASN A 118 0.68 -26.55 4.52
N THR A 119 -0.36 -25.81 4.84
CA THR A 119 -1.60 -26.37 5.40
C THR A 119 -2.81 -26.11 4.51
N LEU A 120 -2.92 -24.91 3.92
CA LEU A 120 -4.08 -24.53 3.09
C LEU A 120 -4.06 -25.17 1.69
N GLN A 121 -2.93 -25.72 1.24
CA GLN A 121 -2.73 -26.27 -0.12
C GLN A 121 -3.12 -25.29 -1.26
N ILE A 122 -3.20 -24.00 -0.97
CA ILE A 122 -3.40 -22.93 -1.92
C ILE A 122 -2.03 -22.48 -2.42
N SER A 123 -1.93 -22.05 -3.68
CA SER A 123 -0.68 -21.53 -4.23
C SER A 123 -0.20 -20.29 -3.46
N TYR A 124 1.07 -20.28 -3.09
CA TYR A 124 1.72 -19.13 -2.45
C TYR A 124 1.75 -17.89 -3.35
N SER A 125 1.49 -18.10 -4.65
CA SER A 125 1.35 -17.03 -5.63
C SER A 125 0.27 -16.02 -5.25
N PHE A 126 -0.81 -16.42 -4.57
CA PHE A 126 -1.85 -15.50 -4.11
C PHE A 126 -1.33 -14.47 -3.10
N ALA A 127 -0.47 -14.91 -2.17
CA ALA A 127 0.15 -13.99 -1.22
C ALA A 127 1.16 -13.06 -1.92
N THR A 128 1.98 -13.60 -2.83
CA THR A 128 2.96 -12.80 -3.56
C THR A 128 2.35 -11.90 -4.63
N ALA A 129 1.16 -12.23 -5.16
CA ALA A 129 0.43 -11.39 -6.12
C ALA A 129 -0.11 -10.09 -5.51
N SER A 130 -0.26 -10.03 -4.18
CA SER A 130 -0.61 -8.78 -3.49
C SER A 130 0.43 -7.68 -3.71
N VAL A 131 1.72 -8.06 -3.88
CA VAL A 131 2.83 -7.14 -4.12
C VAL A 131 2.67 -6.37 -5.44
N PRO A 132 2.64 -7.02 -6.63
CA PRO A 132 2.48 -6.31 -7.88
C PRO A 132 1.12 -5.60 -7.98
N ALA A 133 0.04 -6.19 -7.45
CA ALA A 133 -1.27 -5.55 -7.43
C ALA A 133 -1.25 -4.24 -6.65
N GLY A 134 -0.69 -4.23 -5.44
CA GLY A 134 -0.55 -3.03 -4.63
C GLY A 134 0.37 -1.99 -5.27
N CYS A 135 1.50 -2.40 -5.84
CA CYS A 135 2.41 -1.50 -6.54
C CYS A 135 1.75 -0.82 -7.74
N VAL A 136 0.90 -1.53 -8.50
CA VAL A 136 0.15 -0.94 -9.63
C VAL A 136 -0.83 0.13 -9.11
N LEU A 137 -1.58 -0.13 -8.06
CA LEU A 137 -2.48 0.85 -7.44
C LEU A 137 -1.73 2.10 -7.00
N MET A 138 -0.61 1.92 -6.29
CA MET A 138 0.25 3.02 -5.87
C MET A 138 0.84 3.79 -7.05
N LEU A 139 1.26 3.12 -8.14
CA LEU A 139 1.77 3.78 -9.35
C LEU A 139 0.71 4.68 -9.98
N ILE A 140 -0.55 4.24 -10.04
CA ILE A 140 -1.66 5.06 -10.53
C ILE A 140 -1.80 6.32 -9.66
N THR A 141 -1.75 6.17 -8.35
CA THR A 141 -1.80 7.28 -7.39
C THR A 141 -0.64 8.26 -7.59
N VAL A 142 0.60 7.74 -7.73
CA VAL A 142 1.81 8.56 -7.98
C VAL A 142 1.71 9.34 -9.28
N VAL A 143 1.31 8.68 -10.38
CA VAL A 143 1.15 9.34 -11.69
C VAL A 143 0.10 10.44 -11.62
N HIS A 144 -1.03 10.20 -10.93
CA HIS A 144 -2.06 11.21 -10.74
C HIS A 144 -1.54 12.43 -9.96
N LYS A 145 -0.79 12.19 -8.87
CA LYS A 145 -0.17 13.26 -8.08
C LYS A 145 0.88 14.04 -8.86
N ILE A 146 1.77 13.38 -9.60
CA ILE A 146 2.76 14.02 -10.47
C ILE A 146 2.07 14.95 -11.48
N ARG A 147 1.01 14.46 -12.16
CA ARG A 147 0.25 15.28 -13.11
C ARG A 147 -0.40 16.49 -12.44
N LYS A 148 -0.98 16.32 -11.26
CA LYS A 148 -1.61 17.39 -10.49
C LYS A 148 -0.59 18.46 -10.07
N ILE A 149 0.59 18.06 -9.56
CA ILE A 149 1.67 18.94 -9.16
C ILE A 149 2.27 19.68 -10.39
N ALA A 150 2.47 18.96 -11.50
CA ALA A 150 3.01 19.56 -12.72
C ALA A 150 2.08 20.64 -13.31
N ALA A 151 0.78 20.37 -13.31
CA ALA A 151 -0.25 21.28 -13.84
C ALA A 151 -0.51 22.49 -12.93
N SER A 152 -0.27 22.39 -11.63
CA SER A 152 -0.52 23.50 -10.70
C SER A 152 0.54 24.59 -10.83
N ARG A 153 0.08 25.81 -11.18
CA ARG A 153 0.89 27.05 -11.19
C ARG A 153 0.73 27.86 -9.90
N ASP A 154 -0.20 27.48 -9.03
CA ASP A 154 -0.62 28.27 -7.86
C ASP A 154 0.02 27.72 -6.57
N PRO A 155 0.67 28.58 -5.74
CA PRO A 155 1.28 28.18 -4.47
C PRO A 155 0.28 27.53 -3.49
N LYS A 156 -0.95 28.04 -3.44
CA LYS A 156 -2.00 27.56 -2.53
C LYS A 156 -2.52 26.16 -2.85
N ILE A 157 -2.51 25.77 -4.13
CA ILE A 157 -2.94 24.42 -4.54
C ILE A 157 -1.91 23.38 -4.11
N GLN A 158 -0.62 23.72 -4.06
CA GLN A 158 0.42 22.83 -3.56
C GLN A 158 0.39 22.65 -2.03
N GLU A 159 -0.05 23.67 -1.31
CA GLU A 159 -0.29 23.58 0.13
C GLU A 159 -1.48 22.67 0.44
N ASN A 160 -2.55 22.76 -0.35
CA ASN A 160 -3.72 21.86 -0.24
C ASN A 160 -3.46 20.44 -0.76
N VAL A 161 -2.50 20.21 -1.65
CA VAL A 161 -2.10 18.84 -2.10
C VAL A 161 -1.25 18.15 -1.03
N ALA A 162 -0.57 18.91 -0.19
CA ALA A 162 0.16 18.38 0.96
C ALA A 162 -0.72 18.23 2.22
N ALA A 163 -1.96 18.70 2.19
CA ALA A 163 -2.90 18.68 3.32
C ALA A 163 -4.07 17.70 3.15
N TRP A 164 -4.10 16.88 2.06
CA TRP A 164 -5.08 15.81 1.78
C TRP A 164 -4.38 14.46 1.89
#